data_36cdaf24c5b27d4633a9d2cd478efc09
#
_entry.id   36cdaf24c5b27d4633a9d2cd478efc09
#
_cell.length_a   1.000
_cell.length_b   1.000
_cell.length_c   1.000
_cell.angle_alpha   90.00
_cell.angle_beta   90.00
_cell.angle_gamma   90.00
#
_symmetry.space_group_name_H-M   'P 1'
#
loop_
_entity.id
_entity.type
_entity.pdbx_description
1 polymer ?
#
loop_
_entity_poly.entity_id
_entity_poly.type
_entity_poly.pdbx_seq_one_letter_code
_entity_poly.pdbx_strand_id
1 'polypeptide(L)'
;MTFFIEKYARKVRIIIKRMNAKTKKIIMVVLAISLLVVVILSLLFAEKVSAYIRTWVSGRNKAVMDYIRHPEEHRDWEMEALSRCGEAPFVLPTRGYIGYLYKDSFTPMKLHTGLDIFGGEQVGQTPIYAPFDGYLTRESEWKSSLILRIPEDPLDPEQQIWIYMTHLADSKGNSLIESAFPPGIQEVAVSQGDLLGYQGNYSGYVGSPTGIHLHISIVKDDGNGNYLNELYIQNTLDPSPYFGVALNAANTKESRPTCLPQQ
;
A
#
# COMPACT_ATOMS: atom_id res chain seq x y z
N MET A 1 -39.94 -4.87 -24.32
CA MET A 1 -39.35 -4.06 -23.23
C MET A 1 -39.83 -2.60 -23.25
N THR A 2 -39.90 -1.94 -24.39
CA THR A 2 -40.34 -0.53 -24.59
C THR A 2 -41.79 -0.25 -24.10
N PHE A 3 -42.72 -1.14 -24.30
CA PHE A 3 -44.14 -0.97 -23.93
C PHE A 3 -44.39 -0.92 -22.39
N PHE A 4 -43.56 -1.64 -21.63
CA PHE A 4 -43.64 -1.66 -20.15
C PHE A 4 -43.14 -0.33 -19.56
N ILE A 5 -42.06 0.25 -20.12
CA ILE A 5 -41.47 1.52 -19.68
C ILE A 5 -42.44 2.67 -19.93
N GLU A 6 -43.10 2.72 -21.07
CA GLU A 6 -44.11 3.76 -21.39
C GLU A 6 -45.33 3.72 -20.46
N LYS A 7 -45.85 2.53 -20.16
CA LYS A 7 -46.99 2.37 -19.26
C LYS A 7 -46.65 2.83 -17.83
N TYR A 8 -45.42 2.56 -17.36
CA TYR A 8 -44.92 2.99 -16.05
C TYR A 8 -44.73 4.52 -16.01
N ALA A 9 -44.11 5.09 -17.03
CA ALA A 9 -43.89 6.54 -17.17
C ALA A 9 -45.23 7.32 -17.17
N ARG A 10 -46.27 6.77 -17.83
CA ARG A 10 -47.61 7.36 -17.87
C ARG A 10 -48.28 7.35 -16.48
N LYS A 11 -48.16 6.24 -15.71
CA LYS A 11 -48.66 6.15 -14.34
C LYS A 11 -47.98 7.16 -13.43
N VAL A 12 -46.64 7.26 -13.50
CA VAL A 12 -45.85 8.20 -12.69
C VAL A 12 -46.23 9.66 -12.99
N ARG A 13 -46.43 10.03 -14.26
CA ARG A 13 -46.89 11.38 -14.66
C ARG A 13 -48.26 11.72 -14.08
N ILE A 14 -49.20 10.77 -14.02
CA ILE A 14 -50.55 10.99 -13.47
C ILE A 14 -50.47 11.22 -11.97
N ILE A 15 -49.61 10.44 -11.27
CA ILE A 15 -49.42 10.58 -9.82
C ILE A 15 -48.82 11.95 -9.50
N ILE A 16 -47.77 12.36 -10.20
CA ILE A 16 -47.13 13.68 -10.02
C ILE A 16 -48.08 14.83 -10.32
N LYS A 17 -48.95 14.72 -11.34
CA LYS A 17 -49.98 15.77 -11.60
C LYS A 17 -50.98 15.94 -10.46
N ARG A 18 -51.34 14.88 -9.75
CA ARG A 18 -52.34 14.90 -8.67
C ARG A 18 -51.77 15.35 -7.31
N MET A 19 -50.47 15.44 -7.16
CA MET A 19 -49.81 15.85 -5.95
C MET A 19 -49.95 17.38 -5.73
N ASN A 20 -50.15 17.79 -4.47
CA ASN A 20 -50.19 19.22 -4.12
C ASN A 20 -48.77 19.85 -4.24
N ALA A 21 -48.71 21.17 -4.29
CA ALA A 21 -47.47 21.92 -4.49
C ALA A 21 -46.44 21.67 -3.37
N LYS A 22 -46.90 21.52 -2.10
CA LYS A 22 -46.01 21.24 -0.97
C LYS A 22 -45.34 19.87 -1.08
N THR A 23 -46.09 18.82 -1.44
CA THR A 23 -45.58 17.50 -1.63
C THR A 23 -44.58 17.41 -2.82
N LYS A 24 -44.88 18.11 -3.92
CA LYS A 24 -43.95 18.22 -5.06
C LYS A 24 -42.60 18.85 -4.64
N LYS A 25 -42.66 19.93 -3.86
CA LYS A 25 -41.47 20.63 -3.36
C LYS A 25 -40.64 19.71 -2.45
N ILE A 26 -41.29 18.95 -1.55
CA ILE A 26 -40.61 17.99 -0.67
C ILE A 26 -39.92 16.91 -1.49
N ILE A 27 -40.60 16.31 -2.48
CA ILE A 27 -40.00 15.27 -3.33
C ILE A 27 -38.83 15.82 -4.13
N MET A 28 -38.92 17.04 -4.70
CA MET A 28 -37.79 17.63 -5.41
C MET A 28 -36.59 17.87 -4.49
N VAL A 29 -36.81 18.32 -3.25
CA VAL A 29 -35.72 18.50 -2.28
C VAL A 29 -35.09 17.15 -1.91
N VAL A 30 -35.89 16.10 -1.65
CA VAL A 30 -35.39 14.76 -1.35
C VAL A 30 -34.57 14.21 -2.51
N LEU A 31 -35.06 14.35 -3.75
CA LEU A 31 -34.32 13.91 -4.93
C LEU A 31 -33.02 14.68 -5.13
N ALA A 32 -33.02 16.00 -4.89
CA ALA A 32 -31.82 16.81 -4.98
C ALA A 32 -30.78 16.41 -3.92
N ILE A 33 -31.22 16.18 -2.68
CA ILE A 33 -30.35 15.69 -1.59
C ILE A 33 -29.80 14.30 -1.94
N SER A 34 -30.65 13.38 -2.42
CA SER A 34 -30.22 12.03 -2.81
C SER A 34 -29.20 12.07 -3.94
N LEU A 35 -29.41 12.92 -4.94
CA LEU A 35 -28.47 13.10 -6.04
C LEU A 35 -27.13 13.67 -5.52
N LEU A 36 -27.18 14.67 -4.63
CA LEU A 36 -25.97 15.25 -4.03
C LEU A 36 -25.19 14.20 -3.24
N VAL A 37 -25.88 13.38 -2.43
CA VAL A 37 -25.25 12.28 -1.70
C VAL A 37 -24.58 11.26 -2.65
N VAL A 38 -25.26 10.88 -3.73
CA VAL A 38 -24.69 9.96 -4.75
C VAL A 38 -23.45 10.58 -5.39
N VAL A 39 -23.47 11.87 -5.73
CA VAL A 39 -22.31 12.56 -6.31
C VAL A 39 -21.15 12.59 -5.31
N ILE A 40 -21.41 12.95 -4.05
CA ILE A 40 -20.36 12.97 -3.00
C ILE A 40 -19.76 11.58 -2.82
N LEU A 41 -20.60 10.54 -2.69
CA LEU A 41 -20.11 9.15 -2.58
C LEU A 41 -19.30 8.73 -3.81
N SER A 42 -19.76 9.08 -5.02
CA SER A 42 -19.01 8.79 -6.24
C SER A 42 -17.64 9.44 -6.25
N LEU A 43 -17.51 10.70 -5.81
CA LEU A 43 -16.24 11.39 -5.72
C LEU A 43 -15.32 10.77 -4.65
N LEU A 44 -15.85 10.41 -3.47
CA LEU A 44 -15.09 9.79 -2.38
C LEU A 44 -14.52 8.41 -2.76
N PHE A 45 -15.22 7.65 -3.59
CA PHE A 45 -14.80 6.31 -3.97
C PHE A 45 -14.11 6.23 -5.33
N ALA A 46 -14.17 7.28 -6.14
CA ALA A 46 -13.65 7.27 -7.51
C ALA A 46 -12.15 6.90 -7.56
N GLU A 47 -11.33 7.42 -6.65
CA GLU A 47 -9.90 7.12 -6.61
C GLU A 47 -9.65 5.63 -6.32
N LYS A 48 -10.36 5.05 -5.35
CA LYS A 48 -10.21 3.64 -4.95
C LYS A 48 -10.65 2.68 -6.05
N VAL A 49 -11.79 2.96 -6.67
CA VAL A 49 -12.30 2.17 -7.81
C VAL A 49 -11.35 2.28 -9.00
N SER A 50 -10.88 3.50 -9.29
CA SER A 50 -9.91 3.73 -10.36
C SER A 50 -8.58 2.98 -10.11
N ALA A 51 -8.08 2.99 -8.87
CA ALA A 51 -6.88 2.24 -8.49
C ALA A 51 -7.07 0.73 -8.69
N TYR A 52 -8.19 0.18 -8.27
CA TYR A 52 -8.53 -1.23 -8.48
C TYR A 52 -8.53 -1.62 -9.96
N ILE A 53 -9.18 -0.81 -10.80
CA ILE A 53 -9.18 -1.03 -12.26
C ILE A 53 -7.76 -0.93 -12.82
N ARG A 54 -6.97 0.06 -12.41
CA ARG A 54 -5.57 0.23 -12.86
C ARG A 54 -4.72 -1.00 -12.54
N THR A 55 -4.78 -1.51 -11.30
CA THR A 55 -4.03 -2.69 -10.86
C THR A 55 -4.37 -3.91 -11.72
N TRP A 56 -5.65 -4.09 -12.07
CA TRP A 56 -6.08 -5.18 -12.94
C TRP A 56 -5.63 -4.99 -14.41
N VAL A 57 -5.83 -3.79 -14.96
CA VAL A 57 -5.49 -3.49 -16.36
C VAL A 57 -3.97 -3.48 -16.60
N SER A 58 -3.17 -3.07 -15.60
CA SER A 58 -1.71 -3.12 -15.70
C SER A 58 -1.13 -4.53 -15.76
N GLY A 59 -1.93 -5.55 -15.43
CA GLY A 59 -1.47 -6.94 -15.35
C GLY A 59 -0.65 -7.27 -14.08
N ARG A 60 -0.51 -6.33 -13.13
CA ARG A 60 0.28 -6.55 -11.90
C ARG A 60 -0.18 -7.74 -11.09
N ASN A 61 -1.49 -7.89 -10.87
CA ASN A 61 -2.02 -9.07 -10.18
C ASN A 61 -1.59 -10.37 -10.84
N LYS A 62 -1.64 -10.43 -12.19
CA LYS A 62 -1.19 -11.60 -12.95
C LYS A 62 0.31 -11.83 -12.77
N ALA A 63 1.11 -10.78 -12.89
CA ALA A 63 2.57 -10.86 -12.74
C ALA A 63 2.97 -11.30 -11.33
N VAL A 64 2.35 -10.74 -10.27
CA VAL A 64 2.59 -11.16 -8.89
C VAL A 64 2.26 -12.64 -8.69
N MET A 65 1.10 -13.10 -9.18
CA MET A 65 0.70 -14.50 -9.06
C MET A 65 1.59 -15.45 -9.87
N ASP A 66 2.11 -15.00 -11.00
CA ASP A 66 3.05 -15.75 -11.84
C ASP A 66 4.40 -15.88 -11.13
N TYR A 67 4.94 -14.76 -10.65
CA TYR A 67 6.18 -14.75 -9.89
C TYR A 67 6.12 -15.64 -8.63
N ILE A 68 5.04 -15.57 -7.84
CA ILE A 68 4.88 -16.40 -6.63
C ILE A 68 4.89 -17.90 -6.96
N ARG A 69 4.36 -18.28 -8.13
CA ARG A 69 4.30 -19.70 -8.55
C ARG A 69 5.58 -20.19 -9.18
N HIS A 70 6.29 -19.34 -9.90
CA HIS A 70 7.44 -19.68 -10.74
C HIS A 70 8.58 -18.66 -10.58
N PRO A 71 9.06 -18.38 -9.34
CA PRO A 71 10.07 -17.36 -9.12
C PRO A 71 11.37 -17.64 -9.86
N GLU A 72 11.71 -18.91 -10.06
CA GLU A 72 12.90 -19.35 -10.81
C GLU A 72 12.86 -18.96 -12.30
N GLU A 73 11.68 -18.81 -12.88
CA GLU A 73 11.48 -18.40 -14.27
C GLU A 73 11.55 -16.88 -14.46
N HIS A 74 11.51 -16.12 -13.35
CA HIS A 74 11.36 -14.65 -13.34
C HIS A 74 12.46 -13.93 -12.55
N ARG A 75 13.65 -14.53 -12.43
CA ARG A 75 14.80 -13.90 -11.74
C ARG A 75 15.21 -12.56 -12.36
N ASP A 76 14.95 -12.36 -13.64
CA ASP A 76 15.17 -11.10 -14.36
C ASP A 76 14.18 -9.98 -13.96
N TRP A 77 13.15 -10.29 -13.15
CA TRP A 77 12.21 -9.30 -12.62
C TRP A 77 12.66 -8.74 -11.26
N GLU A 78 13.61 -9.39 -10.63
CA GLU A 78 14.10 -9.03 -9.31
C GLU A 78 15.02 -7.82 -9.36
N MET A 79 14.99 -7.05 -8.30
CA MET A 79 15.99 -6.04 -7.99
C MET A 79 16.84 -6.52 -6.82
N GLU A 80 18.14 -6.23 -6.86
CA GLU A 80 19.08 -6.70 -5.84
C GLU A 80 18.93 -5.91 -4.54
N ALA A 81 19.06 -6.61 -3.40
CA ALA A 81 19.18 -5.96 -2.10
C ALA A 81 20.35 -4.99 -2.08
N LEU A 82 20.23 -3.92 -1.31
CA LEU A 82 21.22 -2.87 -1.13
C LEU A 82 21.60 -2.11 -2.43
N SER A 83 20.93 -2.43 -3.55
CA SER A 83 21.08 -1.64 -4.77
C SER A 83 20.44 -0.27 -4.65
N ARG A 84 20.94 0.69 -5.42
CA ARG A 84 20.49 2.09 -5.42
C ARG A 84 20.23 2.55 -6.86
N CYS A 85 19.12 3.21 -7.09
CA CYS A 85 18.80 3.83 -8.37
C CYS A 85 19.27 5.29 -8.38
N GLY A 86 20.32 5.58 -9.12
CA GLY A 86 20.88 6.94 -9.22
C GLY A 86 21.31 7.47 -7.85
N GLU A 87 20.96 8.72 -7.57
CA GLU A 87 21.28 9.42 -6.31
C GLU A 87 20.17 9.27 -5.25
N ALA A 88 19.28 8.29 -5.39
CA ALA A 88 18.20 8.07 -4.43
C ALA A 88 18.77 7.84 -3.02
N PRO A 89 18.17 8.42 -1.95
CA PRO A 89 18.73 8.30 -0.60
C PRO A 89 18.67 6.87 -0.05
N PHE A 90 17.61 6.11 -0.37
CA PHE A 90 17.42 4.77 0.16
C PHE A 90 17.99 3.70 -0.76
N VAL A 91 18.57 2.67 -0.16
CA VAL A 91 18.87 1.40 -0.84
C VAL A 91 17.65 0.48 -0.77
N LEU A 92 17.53 -0.47 -1.71
CA LEU A 92 16.48 -1.48 -1.64
C LEU A 92 16.69 -2.37 -0.41
N PRO A 93 15.68 -2.52 0.46
CA PRO A 93 15.84 -3.23 1.73
C PRO A 93 15.99 -4.73 1.59
N THR A 94 15.60 -5.31 0.44
CA THR A 94 15.61 -6.75 0.22
C THR A 94 15.66 -7.04 -1.28
N ARG A 95 16.19 -8.20 -1.65
CA ARG A 95 16.11 -8.69 -3.02
C ARG A 95 14.69 -9.15 -3.35
N GLY A 96 14.26 -8.93 -4.58
CA GLY A 96 13.03 -9.51 -5.09
C GLY A 96 12.32 -8.71 -6.17
N TYR A 97 11.18 -9.26 -6.60
CA TYR A 97 10.26 -8.61 -7.52
C TYR A 97 9.37 -7.63 -6.76
N ILE A 98 9.39 -6.35 -7.13
CA ILE A 98 8.47 -5.35 -6.58
C ILE A 98 7.11 -5.52 -7.28
N GLY A 99 6.20 -6.23 -6.61
CA GLY A 99 4.94 -6.67 -7.20
C GLY A 99 3.81 -5.68 -7.04
N TYR A 100 3.42 -5.35 -5.80
CA TYR A 100 2.42 -4.31 -5.56
C TYR A 100 3.08 -2.99 -5.20
N LEU A 101 2.57 -1.93 -5.83
CA LEU A 101 3.10 -0.57 -5.75
C LEU A 101 2.23 0.29 -4.82
N TYR A 102 2.79 1.40 -4.40
CA TYR A 102 2.06 2.46 -3.72
C TYR A 102 0.84 2.90 -4.55
N LYS A 103 -0.33 3.00 -3.92
CA LYS A 103 -1.64 3.27 -4.56
C LYS A 103 -2.15 2.19 -5.53
N ASP A 104 -1.58 1.00 -5.55
CA ASP A 104 -2.26 -0.16 -6.13
C ASP A 104 -3.50 -0.53 -5.29
N SER A 105 -4.34 -1.39 -5.82
CA SER A 105 -5.49 -1.89 -5.09
C SER A 105 -5.87 -3.30 -5.55
N PHE A 106 -5.73 -4.26 -4.68
CA PHE A 106 -6.20 -5.63 -4.90
C PHE A 106 -7.62 -5.85 -4.36
N THR A 107 -8.19 -4.87 -3.67
CA THR A 107 -9.59 -4.83 -3.27
C THR A 107 -10.21 -3.46 -3.62
N PRO A 108 -11.50 -3.37 -4.02
CA PRO A 108 -12.08 -2.12 -4.53
C PRO A 108 -12.05 -0.92 -3.57
N MET A 109 -11.83 -1.16 -2.27
CA MET A 109 -12.00 -0.12 -1.25
C MET A 109 -10.71 0.23 -0.50
N LYS A 110 -9.58 -0.44 -0.80
CA LYS A 110 -8.32 -0.23 -0.08
C LYS A 110 -7.20 0.11 -1.06
N LEU A 111 -6.55 1.24 -0.82
CA LEU A 111 -5.29 1.59 -1.49
C LEU A 111 -4.12 0.96 -0.75
N HIS A 112 -3.15 0.47 -1.49
CA HIS A 112 -1.90 -0.03 -0.96
C HIS A 112 -1.04 1.14 -0.49
N THR A 113 -0.58 1.07 0.74
CA THR A 113 0.08 2.19 1.44
C THR A 113 1.60 2.16 1.34
N GLY A 114 2.16 1.14 0.72
CA GLY A 114 3.60 0.93 0.56
C GLY A 114 3.94 0.12 -0.67
N LEU A 115 4.93 -0.73 -0.54
CA LEU A 115 5.44 -1.65 -1.56
C LEU A 115 5.42 -3.06 -1.03
N ASP A 116 5.13 -4.04 -1.88
CA ASP A 116 5.33 -5.46 -1.60
C ASP A 116 6.47 -5.99 -2.48
N ILE A 117 7.54 -6.48 -1.83
CA ILE A 117 8.74 -7.02 -2.48
C ILE A 117 8.81 -8.53 -2.20
N PHE A 118 8.65 -9.33 -3.26
CA PHE A 118 8.60 -10.79 -3.20
C PHE A 118 9.99 -11.37 -3.50
N GLY A 119 10.64 -12.03 -2.53
CA GLY A 119 12.00 -12.55 -2.68
C GLY A 119 12.11 -13.87 -3.44
N GLY A 120 10.99 -14.57 -3.66
CA GLY A 120 10.96 -15.84 -4.39
C GLY A 120 11.60 -17.03 -3.67
N GLU A 121 12.00 -16.86 -2.42
CA GLU A 121 12.59 -17.91 -1.57
C GLU A 121 11.57 -18.44 -0.54
N GLN A 122 11.97 -19.44 0.23
CA GLN A 122 11.15 -19.94 1.34
C GLN A 122 11.13 -18.93 2.51
N VAL A 123 10.14 -19.09 3.39
CA VAL A 123 10.02 -18.29 4.62
C VAL A 123 11.34 -18.28 5.40
N GLY A 124 11.82 -17.09 5.73
CA GLY A 124 13.03 -16.91 6.52
C GLY A 124 14.35 -17.03 5.74
N GLN A 125 14.32 -17.04 4.41
CA GLN A 125 15.55 -17.16 3.61
C GLN A 125 15.98 -15.85 2.95
N THR A 126 15.04 -14.98 2.56
CA THR A 126 15.38 -13.70 1.92
C THR A 126 15.64 -12.64 2.98
N PRO A 127 16.85 -12.09 3.11
CA PRO A 127 17.20 -11.12 4.15
C PRO A 127 16.56 -9.74 3.88
N ILE A 128 16.32 -9.01 4.96
CA ILE A 128 15.80 -7.64 4.96
C ILE A 128 16.80 -6.76 5.70
N TYR A 129 17.19 -5.67 5.07
CA TYR A 129 18.19 -4.71 5.55
C TYR A 129 17.56 -3.34 5.81
N ALA A 130 18.19 -2.55 6.66
CA ALA A 130 17.82 -1.15 6.86
C ALA A 130 18.04 -0.35 5.56
N PRO A 131 16.99 0.29 4.99
CA PRO A 131 17.14 1.04 3.74
C PRO A 131 17.86 2.39 3.93
N PHE A 132 17.99 2.86 5.14
CA PHE A 132 18.63 4.12 5.53
C PHE A 132 19.04 4.08 7.00
N ASP A 133 19.92 5.01 7.42
CA ASP A 133 20.29 5.20 8.83
C ASP A 133 19.09 5.65 9.65
N GLY A 134 18.98 5.22 10.89
CA GLY A 134 17.90 5.65 11.76
C GLY A 134 17.84 4.94 13.11
N TYR A 135 16.69 5.03 13.74
CA TYR A 135 16.44 4.46 15.08
C TYR A 135 15.28 3.48 15.01
N LEU A 136 15.58 2.22 15.28
CA LEU A 136 14.63 1.12 15.14
C LEU A 136 13.87 0.90 16.45
N THR A 137 12.56 0.74 16.29
CA THR A 137 11.62 0.35 17.35
C THR A 137 10.88 -0.93 16.94
N ARG A 138 10.69 -1.84 17.88
CA ARG A 138 9.80 -2.97 17.77
C ARG A 138 8.89 -3.00 18.99
N GLU A 139 7.60 -2.72 18.81
CA GLU A 139 6.63 -2.78 19.90
C GLU A 139 6.53 -4.18 20.52
N SER A 140 6.18 -4.25 21.80
CA SER A 140 6.17 -5.51 22.56
C SER A 140 5.26 -6.58 21.99
N GLU A 141 4.13 -6.18 21.39
CA GLU A 141 3.17 -7.08 20.74
C GLU A 141 3.49 -7.38 19.27
N TRP A 142 4.46 -6.71 18.67
CA TRP A 142 4.77 -6.89 17.25
C TRP A 142 5.57 -8.16 17.00
N LYS A 143 4.91 -9.13 16.38
CA LYS A 143 5.52 -10.41 15.99
C LYS A 143 6.33 -10.31 14.69
N SER A 144 5.85 -9.50 13.76
CA SER A 144 6.34 -9.47 12.37
C SER A 144 6.66 -8.08 11.86
N SER A 145 6.62 -7.06 12.71
CA SER A 145 6.76 -5.67 12.28
C SER A 145 7.89 -4.96 13.01
N LEU A 146 8.49 -4.01 12.31
CA LEU A 146 9.51 -3.05 12.78
C LEU A 146 9.14 -1.67 12.27
N ILE A 147 9.55 -0.65 12.99
CA ILE A 147 9.50 0.74 12.49
C ILE A 147 10.84 1.42 12.73
N LEU A 148 11.32 2.12 11.70
CA LEU A 148 12.57 2.84 11.70
C LEU A 148 12.28 4.34 11.61
N ARG A 149 12.65 5.09 12.64
CA ARG A 149 12.57 6.55 12.68
C ARG A 149 13.77 7.16 11.97
N ILE A 150 13.53 8.06 11.06
CA ILE A 150 14.53 8.89 10.38
C ILE A 150 14.30 10.33 10.82
N PRO A 151 15.15 10.88 11.70
CA PRO A 151 14.93 12.21 12.30
C PRO A 151 14.91 13.36 11.31
N GLU A 152 15.67 13.24 10.22
CA GLU A 152 15.74 14.21 9.13
C GLU A 152 15.44 13.49 7.82
N ASP A 153 14.27 13.77 7.23
CA ASP A 153 13.90 13.22 5.92
C ASP A 153 14.93 13.67 4.88
N PRO A 154 15.61 12.75 4.18
CA PRO A 154 16.62 13.12 3.19
C PRO A 154 16.08 13.94 2.01
N LEU A 155 14.75 14.01 1.82
CA LEU A 155 14.10 14.81 0.77
C LEU A 155 13.51 16.13 1.32
N ASP A 156 13.25 16.21 2.62
CA ASP A 156 12.73 17.39 3.32
C ASP A 156 13.29 17.44 4.75
N PRO A 157 14.52 17.91 4.98
CA PRO A 157 15.21 17.82 6.28
C PRO A 157 14.51 18.52 7.46
N GLU A 158 13.49 19.34 7.19
CA GLU A 158 12.65 19.95 8.24
C GLU A 158 11.61 18.97 8.79
N GLN A 159 11.44 17.81 8.17
CA GLN A 159 10.48 16.79 8.55
C GLN A 159 11.18 15.55 9.10
N GLN A 160 10.49 14.84 9.97
CA GLN A 160 10.82 13.49 10.39
C GLN A 160 9.91 12.50 9.65
N ILE A 161 10.45 11.36 9.28
CA ILE A 161 9.69 10.26 8.66
C ILE A 161 9.97 8.95 9.36
N TRP A 162 9.12 7.97 9.06
CA TRP A 162 9.19 6.62 9.60
C TRP A 162 9.12 5.60 8.48
N ILE A 163 9.88 4.52 8.59
CA ILE A 163 9.78 3.38 7.67
C ILE A 163 9.16 2.21 8.44
N TYR A 164 7.93 1.87 8.10
CA TYR A 164 7.24 0.69 8.63
C TYR A 164 7.51 -0.51 7.73
N MET A 165 7.92 -1.64 8.33
CA MET A 165 8.20 -2.91 7.66
C MET A 165 7.43 -4.03 8.35
N THR A 166 6.80 -4.93 7.58
CA THR A 166 6.02 -6.03 8.15
C THR A 166 6.10 -7.31 7.32
N HIS A 167 5.45 -8.36 7.82
CA HIS A 167 5.48 -9.76 7.39
C HIS A 167 6.76 -10.52 7.75
N LEU A 168 7.57 -10.02 8.68
CA LEU A 168 8.80 -10.66 9.18
C LEU A 168 8.49 -11.75 10.23
N ALA A 169 7.55 -12.64 9.93
CA ALA A 169 7.23 -13.82 10.74
C ALA A 169 6.66 -14.94 9.85
N ASP A 170 6.72 -16.18 10.33
CA ASP A 170 6.07 -17.31 9.69
C ASP A 170 4.53 -17.31 9.91
N SER A 171 3.81 -18.20 9.23
CA SER A 171 2.34 -18.32 9.33
C SER A 171 1.82 -18.67 10.73
N LYS A 172 2.68 -19.10 11.65
CA LYS A 172 2.35 -19.37 13.05
C LYS A 172 2.61 -18.18 13.96
N GLY A 173 3.23 -17.11 13.42
CA GLY A 173 3.61 -15.91 14.15
C GLY A 173 4.97 -16.06 14.88
N ASN A 174 5.81 -17.03 14.49
CA ASN A 174 7.19 -17.08 14.93
C ASN A 174 7.99 -16.00 14.20
N SER A 175 8.59 -15.10 14.97
CA SER A 175 9.31 -13.95 14.42
C SER A 175 10.56 -14.38 13.64
N LEU A 176 10.80 -13.70 12.53
CA LEU A 176 12.00 -13.79 11.69
C LEU A 176 12.84 -12.51 11.78
N ILE A 177 12.53 -11.64 12.75
CA ILE A 177 13.30 -10.44 13.07
C ILE A 177 14.57 -10.90 13.81
N GLU A 178 15.70 -10.25 13.50
CA GLU A 178 16.98 -10.55 14.13
C GLU A 178 16.89 -10.47 15.67
N SER A 179 17.60 -11.34 16.35
CA SER A 179 17.61 -11.44 17.82
C SER A 179 18.15 -10.18 18.51
N ALA A 180 18.90 -9.35 17.80
CA ALA A 180 19.34 -8.04 18.25
C ALA A 180 18.18 -7.06 18.50
N PHE A 181 16.99 -7.33 17.90
CA PHE A 181 15.80 -6.50 18.01
C PHE A 181 14.64 -7.25 18.70
N PRO A 182 14.75 -7.55 20.00
CA PRO A 182 13.71 -8.25 20.73
C PRO A 182 12.42 -7.40 20.86
N PRO A 183 11.26 -8.03 21.12
CA PRO A 183 10.02 -7.30 21.40
C PRO A 183 10.18 -6.28 22.52
N GLY A 184 9.68 -5.07 22.32
CA GLY A 184 9.74 -3.96 23.28
C GLY A 184 11.01 -3.11 23.19
N ILE A 185 11.92 -3.39 22.25
CA ILE A 185 13.10 -2.55 22.04
C ILE A 185 12.69 -1.22 21.37
N GLN A 186 13.29 -0.12 21.79
CA GLN A 186 12.98 1.21 21.30
C GLN A 186 14.24 1.99 20.97
N GLU A 187 14.18 2.75 19.87
CA GLU A 187 15.19 3.75 19.47
C GLU A 187 16.63 3.20 19.39
N VAL A 188 16.80 1.99 18.89
CA VAL A 188 18.13 1.41 18.66
C VAL A 188 18.69 1.93 17.34
N ALA A 189 19.85 2.58 17.40
CA ALA A 189 20.53 3.05 16.19
C ALA A 189 20.87 1.88 15.26
N VAL A 190 20.53 2.04 13.99
CA VAL A 190 20.90 1.14 12.88
C VAL A 190 21.45 1.94 11.74
N SER A 191 22.38 1.35 11.01
CA SER A 191 22.97 1.94 9.82
C SER A 191 22.36 1.34 8.55
N GLN A 192 22.35 2.08 7.47
CA GLN A 192 21.94 1.57 6.15
C GLN A 192 22.72 0.28 5.84
N GLY A 193 21.99 -0.78 5.52
CA GLY A 193 22.54 -2.10 5.23
C GLY A 193 22.64 -3.04 6.42
N ASP A 194 22.30 -2.62 7.64
CA ASP A 194 22.20 -3.52 8.78
C ASP A 194 21.10 -4.56 8.57
N LEU A 195 21.36 -5.82 8.90
CA LEU A 195 20.39 -6.91 8.80
C LEU A 195 19.32 -6.76 9.89
N LEU A 196 18.05 -6.68 9.46
CA LEU A 196 16.91 -6.52 10.36
C LEU A 196 16.13 -7.81 10.59
N GLY A 197 16.17 -8.72 9.64
CA GLY A 197 15.43 -9.99 9.67
C GLY A 197 15.25 -10.58 8.28
N TYR A 198 14.18 -11.36 8.12
CA TYR A 198 13.92 -12.10 6.88
C TYR A 198 12.46 -12.02 6.48
N GLN A 199 12.21 -12.15 5.17
CA GLN A 199 10.86 -12.20 4.62
C GLN A 199 10.09 -13.41 5.15
N GLY A 200 8.85 -13.15 5.55
CA GLY A 200 7.91 -14.16 6.02
C GLY A 200 6.57 -14.04 5.32
N ASN A 201 5.55 -14.64 5.93
CA ASN A 201 4.20 -14.68 5.36
C ASN A 201 3.09 -14.49 6.41
N TYR A 202 3.38 -13.89 7.54
CA TYR A 202 2.40 -13.63 8.59
C TYR A 202 1.46 -12.49 8.21
N SER A 203 0.17 -12.79 8.11
CA SER A 203 -0.88 -11.81 7.75
C SER A 203 -1.42 -10.98 8.92
N GLY A 204 -0.91 -11.20 10.14
CA GLY A 204 -1.53 -10.74 11.39
C GLY A 204 -2.39 -11.81 12.08
N TYR A 205 -2.73 -12.88 11.37
CA TYR A 205 -3.56 -13.98 11.89
C TYR A 205 -2.87 -15.33 11.72
N VAL A 206 -2.79 -16.10 12.81
CA VAL A 206 -2.21 -17.45 12.78
C VAL A 206 -3.02 -18.35 11.84
N GLY A 207 -2.32 -19.08 10.97
CA GLY A 207 -2.93 -20.04 10.05
C GLY A 207 -3.57 -19.43 8.79
N SER A 208 -3.45 -18.11 8.59
CA SER A 208 -3.93 -17.43 7.38
C SER A 208 -2.77 -16.69 6.69
N PRO A 209 -1.84 -17.42 6.03
CA PRO A 209 -0.64 -16.81 5.46
C PRO A 209 -0.96 -15.90 4.26
N THR A 210 -0.12 -14.88 4.06
CA THR A 210 0.02 -14.16 2.79
C THR A 210 1.02 -14.88 1.88
N GLY A 211 1.29 -14.34 0.68
CA GLY A 211 2.52 -14.66 -0.06
C GLY A 211 3.76 -14.25 0.75
N ILE A 212 4.90 -14.88 0.51
CA ILE A 212 6.17 -14.51 1.16
C ILE A 212 6.66 -13.22 0.55
N HIS A 213 6.74 -12.14 1.34
CA HIS A 213 7.19 -10.83 0.88
C HIS A 213 7.55 -9.91 2.05
N LEU A 214 8.23 -8.81 1.75
CA LEU A 214 8.33 -7.65 2.60
C LEU A 214 7.27 -6.63 2.18
N HIS A 215 6.42 -6.18 3.09
CA HIS A 215 5.68 -4.92 2.94
C HIS A 215 6.44 -3.79 3.61
N ILE A 216 6.67 -2.69 2.89
CA ILE A 216 7.36 -1.50 3.40
C ILE A 216 6.59 -0.23 3.05
N SER A 217 6.36 0.65 4.03
CA SER A 217 5.71 1.95 3.89
C SER A 217 6.58 3.08 4.44
N ILE A 218 6.57 4.24 3.80
CA ILE A 218 7.13 5.47 4.36
C ILE A 218 5.98 6.23 5.01
N VAL A 219 6.07 6.43 6.32
CA VAL A 219 4.99 6.95 7.16
C VAL A 219 5.34 8.34 7.65
N LYS A 220 4.35 9.22 7.67
CA LYS A 220 4.49 10.59 8.16
C LYS A 220 4.55 10.63 9.67
N ASP A 221 5.25 11.63 10.18
CA ASP A 221 5.19 12.04 11.58
C ASP A 221 3.90 12.84 11.88
N ASP A 222 3.43 12.79 13.12
CA ASP A 222 2.27 13.57 13.59
C ASP A 222 2.63 15.01 14.00
N GLY A 223 3.89 15.40 13.85
CA GLY A 223 4.43 16.68 14.28
C GLY A 223 4.82 16.75 15.76
N ASN A 224 4.68 15.62 16.50
CA ASN A 224 5.05 15.50 17.91
C ASN A 224 6.08 14.37 18.14
N GLY A 225 6.64 13.82 17.08
CA GLY A 225 7.62 12.73 17.15
C GLY A 225 7.01 11.34 17.19
N ASN A 226 5.75 11.16 16.76
CA ASN A 226 5.14 9.85 16.67
C ASN A 226 4.74 9.53 15.22
N TYR A 227 4.83 8.27 14.85
CA TYR A 227 4.36 7.80 13.54
C TYR A 227 2.84 7.78 13.45
N LEU A 228 2.32 8.18 12.29
CA LEU A 228 0.89 8.05 11.98
C LEU A 228 0.56 6.60 11.62
N ASN A 229 -0.74 6.26 11.64
CA ASN A 229 -1.19 4.91 11.28
C ASN A 229 -1.00 4.66 9.79
N GLU A 230 -0.12 3.70 9.45
CA GLU A 230 0.29 3.34 8.08
C GLU A 230 -0.83 2.72 7.25
N LEU A 231 -1.93 2.26 7.87
CA LEU A 231 -3.07 1.69 7.15
C LEU A 231 -3.87 2.72 6.34
N TYR A 232 -3.61 4.00 6.57
CA TYR A 232 -4.28 5.10 5.88
C TYR A 232 -3.35 5.76 4.87
N ILE A 233 -3.75 5.76 3.59
CA ILE A 233 -2.93 6.29 2.48
C ILE A 233 -2.52 7.76 2.66
N GLN A 234 -3.33 8.58 3.31
CA GLN A 234 -2.99 9.97 3.61
C GLN A 234 -1.86 10.13 4.64
N ASN A 235 -1.57 9.09 5.41
CA ASN A 235 -0.51 9.04 6.42
C ASN A 235 0.82 8.54 5.87
N THR A 236 0.85 8.12 4.59
CA THR A 236 2.04 7.58 3.94
C THR A 236 2.52 8.49 2.82
N LEU A 237 3.78 8.34 2.44
CA LEU A 237 4.44 9.09 1.38
C LEU A 237 4.67 8.19 0.16
N ASP A 238 4.76 8.82 -1.03
CA ASP A 238 5.15 8.13 -2.26
C ASP A 238 6.61 7.66 -2.12
N PRO A 239 6.88 6.35 -2.20
CA PRO A 239 8.23 5.82 -2.05
C PRO A 239 9.12 6.06 -3.27
N SER A 240 8.55 6.49 -4.40
CA SER A 240 9.29 6.62 -5.66
C SER A 240 10.54 7.51 -5.55
N PRO A 241 10.51 8.72 -4.98
CA PRO A 241 11.68 9.57 -4.91
C PRO A 241 12.74 9.04 -3.91
N TYR A 242 12.32 8.31 -2.87
CA TYR A 242 13.24 7.76 -1.88
C TYR A 242 14.09 6.60 -2.44
N PHE A 243 13.49 5.74 -3.25
CA PHE A 243 14.18 4.60 -3.87
C PHE A 243 14.67 4.88 -5.29
N GLY A 244 14.30 5.99 -5.90
CA GLY A 244 14.65 6.31 -7.28
C GLY A 244 14.03 5.36 -8.31
N VAL A 245 12.91 4.73 -7.98
CA VAL A 245 12.20 3.75 -8.78
C VAL A 245 10.77 4.20 -9.02
N ALA A 246 10.17 3.86 -10.15
CA ALA A 246 8.78 4.19 -10.47
C ALA A 246 7.80 3.33 -9.64
N LEU A 247 7.51 3.72 -8.41
CA LEU A 247 6.79 2.92 -7.40
C LEU A 247 5.35 3.37 -7.11
N ASN A 248 4.85 4.39 -7.81
CA ASN A 248 3.49 4.88 -7.64
C ASN A 248 2.59 4.41 -8.79
N ALA A 249 1.64 3.55 -8.49
CA ALA A 249 0.69 3.00 -9.45
C ALA A 249 -0.20 4.05 -10.14
N ALA A 250 -0.31 5.26 -9.59
CA ALA A 250 -1.02 6.35 -10.26
C ALA A 250 -0.21 6.91 -11.45
N ASN A 251 1.12 6.79 -11.43
CA ASN A 251 2.05 7.39 -12.37
C ASN A 251 2.71 6.36 -13.32
N THR A 252 2.59 5.06 -13.03
CA THR A 252 3.16 4.00 -13.88
C THR A 252 2.15 2.91 -14.19
N LYS A 253 2.21 2.41 -15.44
CA LYS A 253 1.44 1.23 -15.89
C LYS A 253 2.31 -0.04 -15.93
N GLU A 254 3.61 0.13 -15.73
CA GLU A 254 4.56 -0.98 -15.80
C GLU A 254 4.28 -2.01 -14.70
N SER A 255 4.27 -3.28 -15.07
CA SER A 255 4.19 -4.40 -14.11
C SER A 255 5.54 -4.71 -13.45
N ARG A 256 6.62 -4.19 -14.01
CA ARG A 256 8.00 -4.30 -13.50
C ARG A 256 8.57 -2.91 -13.33
N PRO A 257 8.66 -2.40 -12.09
CA PRO A 257 9.24 -1.10 -11.82
C PRO A 257 10.72 -1.03 -12.22
N THR A 258 11.13 0.11 -12.74
CA THR A 258 12.51 0.40 -13.15
C THR A 258 12.99 1.68 -12.47
N CYS A 259 14.31 1.89 -12.45
CA CYS A 259 14.88 3.14 -11.99
C CYS A 259 14.28 4.33 -12.76
N LEU A 260 14.02 5.42 -12.06
CA LEU A 260 13.62 6.67 -12.67
C LEU A 260 14.76 7.21 -13.55
N PRO A 261 14.44 7.88 -14.67
CA PRO A 261 15.46 8.57 -15.46
C PRO A 261 16.23 9.56 -14.57
N GLN A 262 17.54 9.60 -14.70
CA GLN A 262 18.35 10.65 -14.05
C GLN A 262 17.98 12.00 -14.71
N GLN A 263 17.66 12.98 -13.89
CA GLN A 263 17.39 14.36 -14.34
C GLN A 263 18.69 15.11 -14.53
#